data_ce81f41db06fdb812fe81c526651828d
#
_entry.id   ce81f41db06fdb812fe81c526651828d
#
_cell.length_a   1.000
_cell.length_b   1.000
_cell.length_c   1.000
_cell.angle_alpha   90.00
_cell.angle_beta   90.00
_cell.angle_gamma   90.00
#
_symmetry.space_group_name_H-M   'P 1'
#
loop_
_entity.id
_entity.type
_entity.pdbx_description
1 polymer ?
#
loop_
_entity_poly.entity_id
_entity_poly.type
_entity_poly.pdbx_seq_one_letter_code
_entity_poly.pdbx_strand_id
1 'polypeptide(L)'
;MDNVPYEEWADFILAILKKNKITDGLVLELGCGTGKLMSLLGNARFDMIGVDNSVDMLQIAREKTSPEFLYLLQDMREFELYGTVKAVVSVCDSVNYITEKEDLTEVFRLVNNYLDPKGLFIFDFNTDYKYRDMIGETVIAEDREDVSFIWFNEYDEESQLNDIDLKVFVQEDGDRYRKFQEEHIQRGYSLQEIKQMLEESGLVFLQAFDEYSNQEPRTDSGRIVVVAQENGKEKQEETE
;
A
#
# COMPACT_ATOMS: atom_id res chain seq x y z
N MET A 1 -10.00 9.72 5.69
CA MET A 1 -8.70 9.73 4.99
C MET A 1 -8.44 11.02 4.20
N ASP A 2 -9.10 12.12 4.56
CA ASP A 2 -8.93 13.39 3.81
C ASP A 2 -7.59 14.07 4.07
N ASN A 3 -6.85 13.65 5.11
CA ASN A 3 -5.53 14.19 5.48
C ASN A 3 -4.35 13.39 4.91
N VAL A 4 -4.61 12.36 4.09
CA VAL A 4 -3.54 11.58 3.44
C VAL A 4 -3.07 12.35 2.20
N PRO A 5 -1.78 12.67 2.05
CA PRO A 5 -1.26 13.49 0.96
C PRO A 5 -1.07 12.66 -0.32
N TYR A 6 -2.14 12.06 -0.84
CA TYR A 6 -2.10 11.17 -2.00
C TYR A 6 -1.50 11.83 -3.25
N GLU A 7 -1.67 13.15 -3.41
CA GLU A 7 -1.11 13.89 -4.55
C GLU A 7 0.41 13.92 -4.48
N GLU A 8 0.99 14.19 -3.29
CA GLU A 8 2.43 14.15 -3.07
C GLU A 8 3.00 12.74 -3.27
N TRP A 9 2.26 11.72 -2.81
CA TRP A 9 2.65 10.31 -2.99
C TRP A 9 2.62 9.89 -4.47
N ALA A 10 1.58 10.30 -5.19
CA ALA A 10 1.48 10.04 -6.63
C ALA A 10 2.63 10.71 -7.40
N ASP A 11 2.94 11.97 -7.10
CA ASP A 11 4.05 12.70 -7.73
C ASP A 11 5.40 12.01 -7.45
N PHE A 12 5.61 11.55 -6.24
CA PHE A 12 6.81 10.81 -5.86
C PHE A 12 6.93 9.48 -6.64
N ILE A 13 5.85 8.70 -6.70
CA ILE A 13 5.80 7.43 -7.45
C ILE A 13 6.04 7.68 -8.93
N LEU A 14 5.37 8.68 -9.53
CA LEU A 14 5.54 9.05 -10.93
C LEU A 14 6.98 9.48 -11.25
N ALA A 15 7.64 10.18 -10.33
CA ALA A 15 9.04 10.54 -10.50
C ALA A 15 9.96 9.31 -10.53
N ILE A 16 9.70 8.30 -9.67
CA ILE A 16 10.44 7.03 -9.66
C ILE A 16 10.19 6.25 -10.95
N LEU A 17 8.93 6.10 -11.37
CA LEU A 17 8.57 5.41 -12.62
C LEU A 17 9.26 6.07 -13.81
N LYS A 18 9.18 7.39 -13.93
CA LYS A 18 9.82 8.16 -15.01
C LYS A 18 11.34 8.01 -15.02
N LYS A 19 12.00 8.05 -13.85
CA LYS A 19 13.45 7.81 -13.71
C LYS A 19 13.85 6.45 -14.27
N ASN A 20 12.98 5.47 -14.14
CA ASN A 20 13.18 4.10 -14.62
C ASN A 20 12.58 3.85 -16.02
N LYS A 21 12.22 4.92 -16.75
CA LYS A 21 11.69 4.89 -18.12
C LYS A 21 10.33 4.17 -18.27
N ILE A 22 9.56 4.11 -17.19
CA ILE A 22 8.17 3.65 -17.19
C ILE A 22 7.30 4.91 -17.24
N THR A 23 6.73 5.22 -18.41
CA THR A 23 5.97 6.45 -18.66
C THR A 23 4.52 6.21 -19.05
N ASP A 24 4.17 4.97 -19.28
CA ASP A 24 2.84 4.50 -19.67
C ASP A 24 2.71 2.99 -19.43
N GLY A 25 1.55 2.44 -19.72
CA GLY A 25 1.23 1.02 -19.66
C GLY A 25 0.48 0.65 -18.38
N LEU A 26 0.37 -0.64 -18.15
CA LEU A 26 -0.45 -1.21 -17.09
C LEU A 26 0.24 -1.16 -15.73
N VAL A 27 -0.44 -0.64 -14.73
CA VAL A 27 0.01 -0.59 -13.33
C VAL A 27 -1.03 -1.27 -12.44
N LEU A 28 -0.56 -2.12 -11.54
CA LEU A 28 -1.36 -2.76 -10.51
C LEU A 28 -1.22 -2.01 -9.20
N GLU A 29 -2.33 -1.71 -8.52
CA GLU A 29 -2.32 -1.29 -7.11
C GLU A 29 -2.87 -2.41 -6.23
N LEU A 30 -2.05 -2.87 -5.25
CA LEU A 30 -2.44 -3.84 -4.21
C LEU A 30 -2.91 -3.09 -2.96
N GLY A 31 -4.10 -3.42 -2.46
CA GLY A 31 -4.77 -2.68 -1.40
C GLY A 31 -5.29 -1.33 -1.91
N CYS A 32 -5.95 -1.30 -3.07
CA CYS A 32 -6.33 -0.06 -3.74
C CYS A 32 -7.43 0.76 -3.03
N GLY A 33 -8.12 0.16 -2.07
CA GLY A 33 -9.19 0.81 -1.31
C GLY A 33 -10.22 1.48 -2.20
N THR A 34 -10.41 2.78 -2.02
CA THR A 34 -11.38 3.59 -2.80
C THR A 34 -10.82 4.11 -4.14
N GLY A 35 -9.65 3.65 -4.58
CA GLY A 35 -9.05 3.98 -5.88
C GLY A 35 -8.49 5.41 -5.98
N LYS A 36 -8.16 6.04 -4.87
CA LYS A 36 -7.68 7.43 -4.85
C LYS A 36 -6.34 7.59 -5.58
N LEU A 37 -5.35 6.74 -5.28
CA LEU A 37 -4.06 6.75 -5.96
C LEU A 37 -4.20 6.31 -7.42
N MET A 38 -5.03 5.28 -7.70
CA MET A 38 -5.31 4.86 -9.08
C MET A 38 -5.77 6.02 -9.97
N SER A 39 -6.66 6.88 -9.45
CA SER A 39 -7.15 8.06 -10.20
C SER A 39 -6.01 9.02 -10.53
N LEU A 40 -5.08 9.24 -9.61
CA LEU A 40 -3.94 10.13 -9.82
C LEU A 40 -2.95 9.56 -10.85
N LEU A 41 -2.63 8.26 -10.76
CA LEU A 41 -1.76 7.59 -11.72
C LEU A 41 -2.43 7.46 -13.11
N GLY A 42 -3.73 7.17 -13.15
CA GLY A 42 -4.50 7.13 -14.40
C GLY A 42 -4.53 8.48 -15.13
N ASN A 43 -4.63 9.60 -14.40
CA ASN A 43 -4.50 10.94 -14.96
C ASN A 43 -3.12 11.19 -15.59
N ALA A 44 -2.10 10.45 -15.17
CA ALA A 44 -0.76 10.47 -15.75
C ALA A 44 -0.56 9.48 -16.90
N ARG A 45 -1.66 8.90 -17.44
CA ARG A 45 -1.73 8.00 -18.61
C ARG A 45 -1.32 6.55 -18.33
N PHE A 46 -1.44 6.08 -17.11
CA PHE A 46 -1.32 4.65 -16.81
C PHE A 46 -2.68 3.98 -16.89
N ASP A 47 -2.72 2.78 -17.45
CA ASP A 47 -3.85 1.88 -17.33
C ASP A 47 -3.80 1.22 -15.94
N MET A 48 -4.94 1.17 -15.23
CA MET A 48 -4.93 0.78 -13.83
C MET A 48 -5.72 -0.50 -13.56
N ILE A 49 -5.09 -1.40 -12.80
CA ILE A 49 -5.75 -2.52 -12.13
C ILE A 49 -5.66 -2.29 -10.63
N GLY A 50 -6.78 -2.40 -9.91
CA GLY A 50 -6.82 -2.37 -8.45
C GLY A 50 -7.24 -3.72 -7.88
N VAL A 51 -6.50 -4.19 -6.89
CA VAL A 51 -6.83 -5.36 -6.08
C VAL A 51 -7.12 -4.90 -4.66
N ASP A 52 -8.24 -5.32 -4.12
CA ASP A 52 -8.61 -5.12 -2.72
C ASP A 52 -9.51 -6.27 -2.26
N ASN A 53 -9.46 -6.62 -0.98
CA ASN A 53 -10.30 -7.66 -0.40
C ASN A 53 -11.62 -7.14 0.18
N SER A 54 -11.84 -5.81 0.18
CA SER A 54 -13.06 -5.17 0.66
C SER A 54 -14.03 -4.88 -0.47
N VAL A 55 -15.19 -5.52 -0.44
CA VAL A 55 -16.30 -5.27 -1.39
C VAL A 55 -16.75 -3.83 -1.33
N ASP A 56 -16.86 -3.26 -0.12
CA ASP A 56 -17.37 -1.91 0.09
C ASP A 56 -16.40 -0.86 -0.47
N MET A 57 -15.09 -1.06 -0.27
CA MET A 57 -14.06 -0.18 -0.83
C MET A 57 -14.10 -0.19 -2.36
N LEU A 58 -14.18 -1.39 -2.96
CA LEU A 58 -14.24 -1.53 -4.41
C LEU A 58 -15.54 -0.97 -5.02
N GLN A 59 -16.65 -1.03 -4.28
CA GLN A 59 -17.89 -0.37 -4.73
C GLN A 59 -17.69 1.14 -4.81
N ILE A 60 -17.15 1.76 -3.76
CA ILE A 60 -16.83 3.19 -3.73
C ILE A 60 -15.84 3.56 -4.84
N ALA A 61 -14.81 2.73 -5.05
CA ALA A 61 -13.82 2.95 -6.11
C ALA A 61 -14.48 3.03 -7.48
N ARG A 62 -15.34 2.06 -7.83
CA ARG A 62 -16.05 2.02 -9.12
C ARG A 62 -16.99 3.23 -9.33
N GLU A 63 -17.55 3.78 -8.26
CA GLU A 63 -18.44 4.95 -8.32
C GLU A 63 -17.68 6.27 -8.51
N LYS A 64 -16.44 6.35 -7.98
CA LYS A 64 -15.68 7.61 -7.87
C LYS A 64 -14.54 7.76 -8.87
N THR A 65 -14.18 6.69 -9.59
CA THR A 65 -13.01 6.69 -10.47
C THR A 65 -13.39 6.44 -11.93
N SER A 66 -12.41 6.36 -12.83
CA SER A 66 -12.65 6.06 -14.24
C SER A 66 -13.30 4.68 -14.43
N PRO A 67 -14.34 4.56 -15.27
CA PRO A 67 -14.95 3.29 -15.63
C PRO A 67 -14.00 2.36 -16.44
N GLU A 68 -12.88 2.88 -16.91
CA GLU A 68 -11.84 2.11 -17.62
C GLU A 68 -10.93 1.33 -16.68
N PHE A 69 -10.94 1.66 -15.38
CA PHE A 69 -10.14 0.94 -14.41
C PHE A 69 -10.73 -0.43 -14.07
N LEU A 70 -9.86 -1.43 -14.01
CA LEU A 70 -10.25 -2.78 -13.62
C LEU A 70 -10.09 -2.96 -12.11
N TYR A 71 -11.16 -3.37 -11.44
CA TYR A 71 -11.15 -3.69 -10.01
C TYR A 71 -11.41 -5.17 -9.78
N LEU A 72 -10.50 -5.82 -9.05
CA LEU A 72 -10.54 -7.24 -8.71
C LEU A 72 -10.74 -7.40 -7.20
N LEU A 73 -11.77 -8.13 -6.82
CA LEU A 73 -11.99 -8.53 -5.42
C LEU A 73 -11.14 -9.77 -5.14
N GLN A 74 -9.93 -9.54 -4.65
CA GLN A 74 -8.96 -10.60 -4.38
C GLN A 74 -8.12 -10.25 -3.14
N ASP A 75 -7.61 -11.27 -2.47
CA ASP A 75 -6.59 -11.11 -1.44
C ASP A 75 -5.21 -10.97 -2.11
N MET A 76 -4.39 -10.02 -1.62
CA MET A 76 -3.05 -9.81 -2.19
C MET A 76 -2.11 -11.00 -1.99
N ARG A 77 -2.45 -11.94 -1.09
CA ARG A 77 -1.69 -13.18 -0.85
C ARG A 77 -1.91 -14.25 -1.92
N GLU A 78 -2.94 -14.10 -2.75
CA GLU A 78 -3.33 -15.10 -3.76
C GLU A 78 -3.91 -14.47 -5.04
N PHE A 79 -3.53 -13.22 -5.34
CA PHE A 79 -4.07 -12.54 -6.52
C PHE A 79 -3.57 -13.17 -7.83
N GLU A 80 -4.43 -13.12 -8.83
CA GLU A 80 -4.15 -13.61 -10.17
C GLU A 80 -4.45 -12.56 -11.23
N LEU A 81 -3.54 -12.43 -12.20
CA LEU A 81 -3.71 -11.59 -13.40
C LEU A 81 -3.58 -12.41 -14.66
N TYR A 82 -4.22 -11.97 -15.75
CA TYR A 82 -4.11 -12.61 -17.06
C TYR A 82 -2.78 -12.33 -17.78
N GLY A 83 -2.00 -11.38 -17.33
CA GLY A 83 -0.73 -10.98 -17.94
C GLY A 83 0.14 -10.24 -16.94
N THR A 84 1.22 -9.65 -17.44
CA THR A 84 2.17 -8.90 -16.63
C THR A 84 1.89 -7.39 -16.68
N VAL A 85 2.45 -6.66 -15.71
CA VAL A 85 2.29 -5.21 -15.54
C VAL A 85 3.65 -4.52 -15.46
N LYS A 86 3.74 -3.28 -15.89
CA LYS A 86 4.98 -2.47 -15.84
C LYS A 86 5.43 -2.11 -14.43
N ALA A 87 4.46 -1.90 -13.57
CA ALA A 87 4.73 -1.63 -12.17
C ALA A 87 3.61 -2.17 -11.28
N VAL A 88 3.97 -2.50 -10.05
CA VAL A 88 3.06 -2.76 -8.94
C VAL A 88 3.29 -1.68 -7.89
N VAL A 89 2.22 -1.12 -7.36
CA VAL A 89 2.27 -0.17 -6.24
C VAL A 89 1.42 -0.69 -5.08
N SER A 90 1.84 -0.42 -3.84
CA SER A 90 1.06 -0.72 -2.64
C SER A 90 1.38 0.33 -1.59
N VAL A 91 0.42 1.20 -1.29
CA VAL A 91 0.63 2.36 -0.41
C VAL A 91 -0.31 2.33 0.78
N CYS A 92 -0.14 3.30 1.67
CA CYS A 92 -0.96 3.46 2.85
C CYS A 92 -0.90 2.23 3.78
N ASP A 93 0.34 1.75 4.02
CA ASP A 93 0.62 0.61 4.92
C ASP A 93 -0.19 -0.67 4.63
N SER A 94 -0.67 -0.84 3.39
CA SER A 94 -1.45 -2.03 3.01
C SER A 94 -0.69 -3.34 3.26
N VAL A 95 0.63 -3.35 3.09
CA VAL A 95 1.46 -4.53 3.36
C VAL A 95 1.56 -4.88 4.85
N ASN A 96 1.32 -3.93 5.76
CA ASN A 96 1.34 -4.19 7.20
C ASN A 96 0.15 -5.03 7.69
N TYR A 97 -0.91 -5.13 6.88
CA TYR A 97 -2.03 -6.05 7.16
C TYR A 97 -1.68 -7.52 6.94
N ILE A 98 -0.55 -7.81 6.28
CA ILE A 98 -0.03 -9.17 6.16
C ILE A 98 0.86 -9.42 7.37
N THR A 99 0.34 -10.11 8.37
CA THR A 99 0.99 -10.28 9.67
C THR A 99 2.03 -11.40 9.72
N GLU A 100 1.90 -12.39 8.82
CA GLU A 100 2.86 -13.48 8.72
C GLU A 100 3.93 -13.19 7.65
N LYS A 101 5.22 -13.37 8.01
CA LYS A 101 6.36 -13.09 7.11
C LYS A 101 6.36 -13.97 5.87
N GLU A 102 5.94 -15.20 6.03
CA GLU A 102 5.80 -16.18 4.96
C GLU A 102 4.75 -15.72 3.94
N ASP A 103 3.62 -15.22 4.42
CA ASP A 103 2.55 -14.67 3.57
C ASP A 103 3.02 -13.42 2.83
N LEU A 104 3.74 -12.50 3.49
CA LEU A 104 4.28 -11.32 2.82
C LEU A 104 5.35 -11.69 1.78
N THR A 105 6.16 -12.71 2.06
CA THR A 105 7.12 -13.25 1.08
C THR A 105 6.38 -13.82 -0.14
N GLU A 106 5.22 -14.47 0.07
CA GLU A 106 4.40 -14.96 -1.04
C GLU A 106 3.80 -13.82 -1.85
N VAL A 107 3.28 -12.76 -1.20
CA VAL A 107 2.86 -11.53 -1.90
C VAL A 107 3.99 -11.01 -2.80
N PHE A 108 5.20 -10.90 -2.28
CA PHE A 108 6.35 -10.42 -3.07
C PHE A 108 6.72 -11.37 -4.21
N ARG A 109 6.55 -12.70 -4.04
CA ARG A 109 6.76 -13.69 -5.10
C ARG A 109 5.71 -13.55 -6.20
N LEU A 110 4.45 -13.34 -5.86
CA LEU A 110 3.39 -13.06 -6.82
C LEU A 110 3.65 -11.75 -7.58
N VAL A 111 4.08 -10.70 -6.88
CA VAL A 111 4.48 -9.44 -7.50
C VAL A 111 5.61 -9.67 -8.50
N ASN A 112 6.67 -10.40 -8.12
CA ASN A 112 7.75 -10.73 -9.05
C ASN A 112 7.24 -11.51 -10.27
N ASN A 113 6.29 -12.44 -10.06
CA ASN A 113 5.69 -13.23 -11.15
C ASN A 113 4.88 -12.38 -12.14
N TYR A 114 4.17 -11.37 -11.66
CA TYR A 114 3.31 -10.54 -12.51
C TYR A 114 3.95 -9.25 -13.02
N LEU A 115 5.15 -8.89 -12.60
CA LEU A 115 5.89 -7.78 -13.19
C LEU A 115 6.43 -8.14 -14.57
N ASP A 116 6.44 -7.17 -15.48
CA ASP A 116 7.21 -7.24 -16.74
C ASP A 116 8.71 -7.39 -16.44
N PRO A 117 9.53 -7.88 -17.40
CA PRO A 117 10.98 -7.87 -17.27
C PRO A 117 11.50 -6.48 -16.90
N LYS A 118 12.16 -6.38 -15.74
CA LYS A 118 12.64 -5.12 -15.14
C LYS A 118 11.52 -4.15 -14.69
N GLY A 119 10.29 -4.64 -14.54
CA GLY A 119 9.20 -3.90 -13.91
C GLY A 119 9.50 -3.54 -12.45
N LEU A 120 8.81 -2.55 -11.93
CA LEU A 120 9.07 -2.02 -10.59
C LEU A 120 7.96 -2.41 -9.61
N PHE A 121 8.38 -2.69 -8.39
CA PHE A 121 7.50 -2.73 -7.23
C PHE A 121 7.82 -1.57 -6.29
N ILE A 122 6.84 -0.71 -6.03
CA ILE A 122 6.96 0.45 -5.15
C ILE A 122 5.91 0.31 -4.06
N PHE A 123 6.34 0.24 -2.80
CA PHE A 123 5.41 0.10 -1.69
C PHE A 123 5.92 0.83 -0.45
N ASP A 124 5.00 1.18 0.43
CA ASP A 124 5.35 1.68 1.75
C ASP A 124 5.00 0.66 2.84
N PHE A 125 5.61 0.83 3.98
CA PHE A 125 5.27 0.10 5.19
C PHE A 125 5.58 0.93 6.44
N ASN A 126 4.80 0.69 7.48
CA ASN A 126 5.07 1.19 8.82
C ASN A 126 6.09 0.30 9.50
N THR A 127 7.08 0.93 10.11
CA THR A 127 8.15 0.24 10.83
C THR A 127 7.67 -0.23 12.22
N ASP A 128 8.40 -1.18 12.81
CA ASP A 128 8.25 -1.55 14.22
C ASP A 128 8.45 -0.35 15.15
N TYR A 129 9.39 0.54 14.80
CA TYR A 129 9.61 1.80 15.52
C TYR A 129 8.35 2.67 15.60
N LYS A 130 7.58 2.77 14.50
CA LYS A 130 6.34 3.54 14.49
C LYS A 130 5.36 3.01 15.52
N TYR A 131 5.13 1.70 15.52
CA TYR A 131 4.16 1.10 16.44
C TYR A 131 4.64 1.12 17.89
N ARG A 132 5.92 0.85 18.14
CA ARG A 132 6.47 0.80 19.49
C ARG A 132 6.68 2.19 20.10
N ASP A 133 7.31 3.11 19.35
CA ASP A 133 7.85 4.36 19.93
C ASP A 133 7.01 5.60 19.57
N MET A 134 6.34 5.61 18.41
CA MET A 134 5.59 6.80 17.96
C MET A 134 4.12 6.77 18.34
N ILE A 135 3.43 5.64 18.11
CA ILE A 135 2.01 5.52 18.41
C ILE A 135 1.72 4.55 19.58
N GLY A 136 2.56 3.54 19.82
CA GLY A 136 2.54 2.67 21.00
C GLY A 136 1.14 2.40 21.56
N GLU A 137 0.98 2.59 22.87
CA GLU A 137 -0.30 2.51 23.59
C GLU A 137 -1.09 3.83 23.55
N THR A 138 -1.01 4.58 22.46
CA THR A 138 -1.67 5.88 22.37
C THR A 138 -3.13 5.78 21.94
N VAL A 139 -3.90 6.75 22.40
CA VAL A 139 -5.26 6.97 21.89
C VAL A 139 -5.22 8.22 21.01
N ILE A 140 -5.54 8.02 19.73
CA ILE A 140 -5.66 9.12 18.76
C ILE A 140 -7.15 9.42 18.61
N ALA A 141 -7.54 10.67 18.84
CA ALA A 141 -8.92 11.10 18.66
C ALA A 141 -8.97 12.37 17.82
N GLU A 142 -9.96 12.43 16.95
CA GLU A 142 -10.21 13.60 16.13
C GLU A 142 -11.73 13.88 16.12
N ASP A 143 -12.08 15.14 16.28
CA ASP A 143 -13.45 15.63 16.23
C ASP A 143 -13.60 16.58 15.04
N ARG A 144 -14.47 16.23 14.09
CA ARG A 144 -14.78 17.02 12.91
C ARG A 144 -16.27 17.31 12.85
N GLU A 145 -16.71 18.19 11.95
CA GLU A 145 -18.09 18.66 11.86
C GLU A 145 -19.11 17.51 11.76
N ASP A 146 -18.87 16.53 10.86
CA ASP A 146 -19.81 15.44 10.57
C ASP A 146 -19.34 14.08 11.09
N VAL A 147 -18.07 13.96 11.50
CA VAL A 147 -17.50 12.69 11.90
C VAL A 147 -16.43 12.87 12.96
N SER A 148 -16.49 12.05 13.99
CA SER A 148 -15.42 11.95 15.00
C SER A 148 -14.93 10.52 15.07
N PHE A 149 -13.68 10.33 15.46
CA PHE A 149 -13.17 8.99 15.70
C PHE A 149 -12.30 8.92 16.95
N ILE A 150 -12.22 7.72 17.50
CA ILE A 150 -11.29 7.35 18.55
C ILE A 150 -10.58 6.09 18.10
N TRP A 151 -9.27 6.18 18.01
CA TRP A 151 -8.39 5.10 17.57
C TRP A 151 -7.49 4.70 18.72
N PHE A 152 -7.67 3.48 19.22
CA PHE A 152 -6.83 2.88 20.25
C PHE A 152 -5.77 2.02 19.58
N ASN A 153 -4.54 2.09 20.07
CA ASN A 153 -3.45 1.24 19.66
C ASN A 153 -2.96 0.43 20.86
N GLU A 154 -2.64 -0.83 20.63
CA GLU A 154 -1.95 -1.69 21.58
C GLU A 154 -0.89 -2.50 20.81
N TYR A 155 0.38 -2.22 21.09
CA TYR A 155 1.50 -2.87 20.40
C TYR A 155 2.15 -3.92 21.30
N ASP A 156 2.18 -5.16 20.83
CA ASP A 156 2.91 -6.27 21.44
C ASP A 156 4.30 -6.42 20.81
N GLU A 157 5.34 -6.15 21.58
CA GLU A 157 6.74 -6.23 21.11
C GLU A 157 7.18 -7.65 20.77
N GLU A 158 6.63 -8.69 21.42
CA GLU A 158 7.04 -10.08 21.19
C GLU A 158 6.54 -10.57 19.83
N SER A 159 5.29 -10.33 19.51
CA SER A 159 4.68 -10.69 18.22
C SER A 159 4.94 -9.65 17.13
N GLN A 160 5.35 -8.43 17.47
CA GLN A 160 5.44 -7.24 16.60
C GLN A 160 4.10 -6.85 15.97
N LEU A 161 3.00 -7.17 16.63
CA LEU A 161 1.65 -6.84 16.19
C LEU A 161 1.12 -5.58 16.88
N ASN A 162 0.41 -4.76 16.12
CA ASN A 162 -0.33 -3.60 16.62
C ASN A 162 -1.82 -3.86 16.43
N ASP A 163 -2.52 -4.01 17.53
CA ASP A 163 -3.98 -4.09 17.57
C ASP A 163 -4.57 -2.69 17.53
N ILE A 164 -5.51 -2.48 16.63
CA ILE A 164 -6.20 -1.21 16.40
C ILE A 164 -7.70 -1.41 16.66
N ASP A 165 -8.25 -0.71 17.65
CA ASP A 165 -9.69 -0.59 17.86
C ASP A 165 -10.12 0.83 17.43
N LEU A 166 -10.74 0.91 16.25
CA LEU A 166 -11.21 2.16 15.66
C LEU A 166 -12.71 2.34 15.89
N LYS A 167 -13.09 3.39 16.59
CA LYS A 167 -14.49 3.80 16.80
C LYS A 167 -14.77 5.05 16.02
N VAL A 168 -15.67 4.98 15.06
CA VAL A 168 -16.09 6.10 14.21
C VAL A 168 -17.51 6.49 14.56
N PHE A 169 -17.76 7.77 14.76
CA PHE A 169 -19.06 8.36 15.04
C PHE A 169 -19.43 9.28 13.87
N VAL A 170 -20.46 8.91 13.12
CA VAL A 170 -20.95 9.69 11.98
C VAL A 170 -22.25 10.37 12.38
N GLN A 171 -22.33 11.70 12.17
CA GLN A 171 -23.53 12.46 12.44
C GLN A 171 -24.62 12.03 11.41
N GLU A 172 -25.84 11.76 11.91
CA GLU A 172 -27.00 11.45 11.09
C GLU A 172 -27.94 12.68 11.05
N ASP A 173 -28.81 12.82 12.06
CA ASP A 173 -29.79 13.89 12.14
C ASP A 173 -29.63 14.68 13.45
N GLY A 174 -29.39 15.99 13.35
CA GLY A 174 -29.24 16.88 14.51
C GLY A 174 -28.07 16.44 15.40
N ASP A 175 -28.33 16.20 16.69
CA ASP A 175 -27.29 15.83 17.66
C ASP A 175 -27.10 14.31 17.80
N ARG A 176 -27.57 13.51 16.86
CA ARG A 176 -27.44 12.05 16.89
C ARG A 176 -26.27 11.58 16.08
N TYR A 177 -25.52 10.63 16.63
CA TYR A 177 -24.39 9.98 15.97
C TYR A 177 -24.62 8.47 15.88
N ARG A 178 -24.30 7.90 14.73
CA ARG A 178 -24.19 6.46 14.57
C ARG A 178 -22.77 6.03 14.80
N LYS A 179 -22.59 5.03 15.67
CA LYS A 179 -21.27 4.46 15.98
C LYS A 179 -21.01 3.27 15.06
N PHE A 180 -19.80 3.25 14.49
CA PHE A 180 -19.19 2.11 13.85
C PHE A 180 -17.96 1.70 14.64
N GLN A 181 -17.59 0.43 14.58
CA GLN A 181 -16.37 -0.09 15.19
C GLN A 181 -15.71 -1.04 14.21
N GLU A 182 -14.41 -0.88 14.07
CA GLU A 182 -13.55 -1.72 13.24
C GLU A 182 -12.33 -2.13 14.05
N GLU A 183 -11.92 -3.38 13.90
CA GLU A 183 -10.73 -3.93 14.53
C GLU A 183 -9.75 -4.29 13.42
N HIS A 184 -8.49 -3.84 13.55
CA HIS A 184 -7.45 -4.12 12.59
C HIS A 184 -6.22 -4.63 13.33
N ILE A 185 -5.50 -5.55 12.69
CA ILE A 185 -4.21 -6.02 13.18
C ILE A 185 -3.20 -5.72 12.09
N GLN A 186 -2.13 -5.05 12.47
CA GLN A 186 -1.02 -4.74 11.57
C GLN A 186 0.29 -5.20 12.20
N ARG A 187 1.25 -5.63 11.37
CA ARG A 187 2.59 -5.99 11.81
C ARG A 187 3.57 -4.86 11.51
N GLY A 188 4.41 -4.53 12.49
CA GLY A 188 5.59 -3.70 12.29
C GLY A 188 6.72 -4.49 11.64
N TYR A 189 7.34 -3.92 10.60
CA TYR A 189 8.47 -4.54 9.93
C TYR A 189 9.72 -3.67 10.05
N SER A 190 10.88 -4.29 10.13
CA SER A 190 12.16 -3.62 9.91
C SER A 190 12.53 -3.61 8.43
N LEU A 191 13.31 -2.62 8.00
CA LEU A 191 13.82 -2.57 6.61
C LEU A 191 14.69 -3.80 6.28
N GLN A 192 15.34 -4.39 7.28
CA GLN A 192 16.16 -5.58 7.08
C GLN A 192 15.30 -6.82 6.78
N GLU A 193 14.20 -7.02 7.48
CA GLU A 193 13.23 -8.09 7.21
C GLU A 193 12.64 -7.95 5.81
N ILE A 194 12.22 -6.73 5.44
CA ILE A 194 11.71 -6.45 4.09
C ILE A 194 12.74 -6.79 3.01
N LYS A 195 14.01 -6.41 3.18
CA LYS A 195 15.07 -6.76 2.22
C LYS A 195 15.27 -8.25 2.08
N GLN A 196 15.24 -8.99 3.18
CA GLN A 196 15.37 -10.44 3.17
C GLN A 196 14.20 -11.10 2.41
N MET A 197 12.95 -10.68 2.70
CA MET A 197 11.76 -11.21 2.00
C MET A 197 11.76 -10.87 0.51
N LEU A 198 12.26 -9.69 0.10
CA LEU A 198 12.44 -9.35 -1.31
C LEU A 198 13.44 -10.29 -1.99
N GLU A 199 14.58 -10.56 -1.36
CA GLU A 199 15.59 -11.49 -1.89
C GLU A 199 15.03 -12.91 -2.01
N GLU A 200 14.34 -13.42 -0.98
CA GLU A 200 13.70 -14.74 -0.98
C GLU A 200 12.60 -14.88 -2.04
N SER A 201 11.93 -13.79 -2.40
CA SER A 201 10.92 -13.74 -3.46
C SER A 201 11.49 -13.57 -4.86
N GLY A 202 12.82 -13.36 -5.00
CA GLY A 202 13.50 -13.12 -6.26
C GLY A 202 13.47 -11.67 -6.76
N LEU A 203 12.89 -10.73 -5.99
CA LEU A 203 12.94 -9.30 -6.28
C LEU A 203 14.30 -8.71 -5.90
N VAL A 204 14.76 -7.72 -6.66
CA VAL A 204 15.98 -6.97 -6.35
C VAL A 204 15.62 -5.68 -5.64
N PHE A 205 16.08 -5.52 -4.40
CA PHE A 205 16.01 -4.25 -3.71
C PHE A 205 16.85 -3.20 -4.44
N LEU A 206 16.25 -2.07 -4.81
CA LEU A 206 16.96 -0.97 -5.47
C LEU A 206 17.25 0.18 -4.51
N GLN A 207 16.23 0.68 -3.79
CA GLN A 207 16.33 1.85 -2.94
C GLN A 207 15.23 1.85 -1.88
N ALA A 208 15.47 2.54 -0.77
CA ALA A 208 14.46 2.89 0.21
C ALA A 208 14.55 4.38 0.57
N PHE A 209 13.42 4.94 1.02
CA PHE A 209 13.27 6.34 1.35
C PHE A 209 12.56 6.50 2.70
N ASP A 210 12.93 7.55 3.43
CA ASP A 210 12.22 7.97 4.63
C ASP A 210 10.91 8.65 4.22
N GLU A 211 9.80 7.95 4.40
CA GLU A 211 8.49 8.34 3.86
C GLU A 211 8.55 8.61 2.34
N TYR A 212 7.73 9.53 1.84
CA TYR A 212 7.73 9.96 0.43
C TYR A 212 8.68 11.15 0.22
N SER A 213 9.89 11.05 0.75
CA SER A 213 10.94 12.07 0.63
C SER A 213 12.12 11.57 -0.19
N ASN A 214 13.10 12.44 -0.45
CA ASN A 214 14.34 12.04 -1.13
C ASN A 214 15.46 11.66 -0.13
N GLN A 215 15.13 11.44 1.14
CA GLN A 215 16.09 11.07 2.18
C GLN A 215 16.15 9.56 2.37
N GLU A 216 17.32 9.07 2.79
CA GLU A 216 17.47 7.66 3.17
C GLU A 216 16.77 7.39 4.51
N PRO A 217 16.22 6.17 4.71
CA PRO A 217 15.64 5.80 5.98
C PRO A 217 16.64 5.87 7.13
N ARG A 218 16.17 6.32 8.27
CA ARG A 218 16.90 6.37 9.53
C ARG A 218 16.37 5.29 10.48
N THR A 219 17.05 5.11 11.61
CA THR A 219 16.64 4.15 12.64
C THR A 219 15.31 4.53 13.32
N ASP A 220 14.93 5.80 13.22
CA ASP A 220 13.71 6.38 13.78
C ASP A 220 12.66 6.74 12.71
N SER A 221 12.82 6.24 11.48
CA SER A 221 11.81 6.40 10.42
C SER A 221 10.55 5.60 10.77
N GLY A 222 9.41 6.29 10.83
CA GLY A 222 8.13 5.64 11.14
C GLY A 222 7.49 4.93 9.95
N ARG A 223 7.74 5.43 8.74
CA ARG A 223 7.28 4.85 7.46
C ARG A 223 8.46 4.82 6.50
N ILE A 224 8.56 3.75 5.74
CA ILE A 224 9.59 3.60 4.71
C ILE A 224 8.93 3.25 3.38
N VAL A 225 9.33 3.95 2.32
CA VAL A 225 8.98 3.60 0.94
C VAL A 225 10.12 2.79 0.33
N VAL A 226 9.79 1.65 -0.26
CA VAL A 226 10.75 0.74 -0.91
C VAL A 226 10.50 0.69 -2.40
N VAL A 227 11.59 0.66 -3.16
CA VAL A 227 11.60 0.38 -4.60
C VAL A 227 12.37 -0.91 -4.83
N ALA A 228 11.70 -1.88 -5.40
CA ALA A 228 12.27 -3.15 -5.82
C ALA A 228 12.03 -3.38 -7.32
N GLN A 229 12.77 -4.27 -7.93
CA GLN A 229 12.71 -4.57 -9.36
C GLN A 229 12.57 -6.07 -9.59
N GLU A 230 11.78 -6.41 -10.61
CA GLU A 230 11.70 -7.76 -11.13
C GLU A 230 13.07 -8.28 -11.57
N ASN A 231 13.32 -9.53 -11.29
CA ASN A 231 14.55 -10.21 -11.70
C ASN A 231 14.24 -11.67 -12.09
N GLY A 232 14.93 -12.10 -13.14
CA GLY A 232 14.86 -13.47 -13.63
C GLY A 232 14.13 -13.66 -14.97
N LYS A 233 13.44 -12.61 -15.48
CA LYS A 233 12.81 -12.68 -16.80
C LYS A 233 13.68 -12.03 -17.87
N GLU A 234 13.74 -12.67 -19.02
CA GLU A 234 14.36 -12.08 -20.21
C GLU A 234 13.36 -11.16 -20.91
N LYS A 235 13.85 -10.02 -21.44
CA LYS A 235 13.02 -9.19 -22.31
C LYS A 235 12.64 -10.02 -23.54
N GLN A 236 11.35 -10.17 -23.81
CA GLN A 236 10.92 -10.62 -25.12
C GLN A 236 11.36 -9.56 -26.14
N GLU A 237 12.20 -9.94 -27.09
CA GLU A 237 12.51 -9.07 -28.23
C GLU A 237 11.19 -8.85 -28.98
N GLU A 238 10.74 -7.59 -29.04
CA GLU A 238 9.64 -7.20 -29.92
C GLU A 238 10.07 -7.54 -31.36
N THR A 239 9.54 -8.61 -31.86
CA THR A 239 9.64 -8.93 -33.29
C THR A 239 8.72 -7.94 -34.00
N GLU A 240 9.35 -6.98 -34.73
CA GLU A 240 8.70 -6.07 -35.67
C GLU A 240 7.88 -6.80 -36.74
#